data_12a914b291266ea728594d6aea0b3d8e
#
_entry.id   12a914b291266ea728594d6aea0b3d8e
#
_cell.length_a   1.000
_cell.length_b   1.000
_cell.length_c   1.000
_cell.angle_alpha   90.00
_cell.angle_beta   90.00
_cell.angle_gamma   90.00
#
_symmetry.space_group_name_H-M   'P 1'
#
loop_
_entity.id
_entity.type
_entity.pdbx_description
1 polymer ?
#
loop_
_entity_poly.entity_id
_entity_poly.type
_entity_poly.pdbx_seq_one_letter_code
_entity_poly.pdbx_strand_id
1 'polypeptide(L)'
;LPLDIRYRAYADWTESEIQKINENVKSSPWHPSYHIEAKTGLLNDPNGFSFFNGKYTLFYQNWPFGAAHGLKSWVHMESSDLVHFSETGTVLYPDTPNESHGAYSGSAYEVNNKLFLLYTGIARDENFVRHPKQIGAWMDKDGNISKIEENLIQQPVDVTDHFRDPQI
;
A
#
# COMPACT_ATOMS: atom_id res chain seq x y z
N LEU A 1 -17.97 2.39 8.03
CA LEU A 1 -18.10 3.05 6.73
C LEU A 1 -18.69 2.08 5.71
N PRO A 2 -19.66 2.51 4.86
CA PRO A 2 -20.22 1.72 3.77
C PRO A 2 -19.16 1.25 2.75
N LEU A 3 -19.45 0.19 1.99
CA LEU A 3 -18.48 -0.39 1.04
C LEU A 3 -18.17 0.54 -0.13
N ASP A 4 -19.17 1.26 -0.64
CA ASP A 4 -19.01 2.26 -1.72
C ASP A 4 -18.04 3.37 -1.33
N ILE A 5 -18.04 3.80 -0.08
CA ILE A 5 -17.06 4.77 0.44
C ILE A 5 -15.68 4.13 0.62
N ARG A 6 -15.62 2.90 1.16
CA ARG A 6 -14.34 2.22 1.43
C ARG A 6 -13.57 1.82 0.18
N TYR A 7 -14.27 1.56 -0.93
CA TYR A 7 -13.69 1.16 -2.21
C TYR A 7 -13.86 2.23 -3.31
N ARG A 8 -14.19 3.45 -2.93
CA ARG A 8 -14.23 4.60 -3.84
C ARG A 8 -12.81 4.87 -4.36
N ALA A 9 -12.69 5.10 -5.67
CA ALA A 9 -11.40 5.34 -6.30
C ALA A 9 -10.73 6.61 -5.75
N TYR A 10 -9.42 6.60 -5.68
CA TYR A 10 -8.64 7.74 -5.15
C TYR A 10 -8.93 9.05 -5.89
N ALA A 11 -9.11 8.98 -7.22
CA ALA A 11 -9.41 10.14 -8.06
C ALA A 11 -10.79 10.76 -7.82
N ASP A 12 -11.71 10.03 -7.20
CA ASP A 12 -13.08 10.50 -6.95
C ASP A 12 -13.22 11.27 -5.62
N TRP A 13 -12.16 11.31 -4.81
CA TRP A 13 -12.13 12.09 -3.58
C TRP A 13 -11.84 13.55 -3.88
N THR A 14 -12.72 14.45 -3.44
CA THR A 14 -12.58 15.89 -3.66
C THR A 14 -11.53 16.48 -2.70
N GLU A 15 -10.89 17.57 -3.12
CA GLU A 15 -9.95 18.30 -2.26
C GLU A 15 -10.58 18.72 -0.92
N SER A 16 -11.85 19.12 -0.92
CA SER A 16 -12.53 19.54 0.31
C SER A 16 -12.75 18.38 1.30
N GLU A 17 -13.02 17.15 0.80
CA GLU A 17 -13.11 15.96 1.65
C GLU A 17 -11.74 15.61 2.24
N ILE A 18 -10.71 15.63 1.42
CA ILE A 18 -9.32 15.37 1.82
C ILE A 18 -8.86 16.39 2.86
N GLN A 19 -9.11 17.67 2.62
CA GLN A 19 -8.77 18.74 3.55
C GLN A 19 -9.46 18.54 4.91
N LYS A 20 -10.74 18.22 4.91
CA LYS A 20 -11.49 17.95 6.16
C LYS A 20 -10.91 16.77 6.95
N ILE A 21 -10.49 15.71 6.26
CA ILE A 21 -9.82 14.56 6.89
C ILE A 21 -8.49 15.01 7.51
N ASN A 22 -7.68 15.74 6.76
CA ASN A 22 -6.40 16.28 7.23
C ASN A 22 -6.55 17.16 8.47
N GLU A 23 -7.52 18.07 8.48
CA GLU A 23 -7.81 18.94 9.61
C GLU A 23 -8.23 18.17 10.85
N ASN A 24 -9.09 17.15 10.69
CA ASN A 24 -9.52 16.30 11.79
C ASN A 24 -8.35 15.52 12.41
N VAL A 25 -7.46 14.94 11.59
CA VAL A 25 -6.30 14.20 12.09
C VAL A 25 -5.33 15.17 12.76
N LYS A 26 -4.99 16.29 12.10
CA LYS A 26 -4.06 17.30 12.63
C LYS A 26 -4.48 17.88 13.99
N SER A 27 -5.77 17.97 14.25
CA SER A 27 -6.32 18.45 15.52
C SER A 27 -6.40 17.38 16.62
N SER A 28 -6.06 16.13 16.31
CA SER A 28 -6.11 15.02 17.26
C SER A 28 -5.09 15.19 18.37
N PRO A 29 -5.43 14.95 19.63
CA PRO A 29 -4.47 14.95 20.75
C PRO A 29 -3.67 13.63 20.84
N TRP A 30 -3.94 12.65 19.97
CA TRP A 30 -3.42 11.28 20.07
C TRP A 30 -2.24 10.99 19.14
N HIS A 31 -1.49 12.02 18.74
CA HIS A 31 -0.28 11.82 17.94
C HIS A 31 0.83 11.18 18.77
N PRO A 32 1.50 10.11 18.26
CA PRO A 32 2.65 9.52 18.92
C PRO A 32 3.87 10.45 18.85
N SER A 33 4.72 10.38 19.88
CA SER A 33 5.90 11.25 19.95
C SER A 33 7.08 10.75 19.10
N TYR A 34 7.11 9.46 18.70
CA TYR A 34 8.28 8.84 18.08
C TYR A 34 7.98 7.62 17.20
N HIS A 35 6.74 7.22 17.02
CA HIS A 35 6.38 6.12 16.12
C HIS A 35 6.09 6.63 14.71
N ILE A 36 6.25 5.75 13.71
CA ILE A 36 5.72 6.00 12.37
C ILE A 36 4.20 6.07 12.47
N GLU A 37 3.65 7.11 11.91
CA GLU A 37 2.23 7.42 11.88
C GLU A 37 1.82 7.74 10.44
N ALA A 38 0.66 7.26 10.00
CA ALA A 38 0.11 7.70 8.74
C ALA A 38 -0.36 9.17 8.84
N LYS A 39 -0.13 9.96 7.81
CA LYS A 39 -0.65 11.33 7.74
C LYS A 39 -2.15 11.39 7.94
N THR A 40 -2.86 10.40 7.41
CA THR A 40 -4.31 10.23 7.60
C THR A 40 -4.71 8.77 7.47
N GLY A 41 -5.86 8.44 8.04
CA GLY A 41 -6.56 7.18 7.84
C GLY A 41 -5.96 5.99 8.57
N LEU A 42 -6.13 4.81 7.99
CA LEU A 42 -5.64 3.57 8.56
C LEU A 42 -4.23 3.25 8.07
N LEU A 43 -3.28 3.14 8.99
CA LEU A 43 -2.00 2.48 8.79
C LEU A 43 -2.13 1.04 9.28
N ASN A 44 -1.76 0.08 8.44
CA ASN A 44 -1.61 -1.30 8.88
C ASN A 44 -0.28 -1.89 8.37
N ASP A 45 -0.20 -3.12 7.96
CA ASP A 45 1.01 -3.92 7.78
C ASP A 45 2.21 -3.17 7.19
N PRO A 46 3.38 -3.20 7.85
CA PRO A 46 4.65 -2.79 7.23
C PRO A 46 5.05 -3.80 6.15
N ASN A 47 5.61 -3.34 5.06
CA ASN A 47 5.96 -4.13 3.89
C ASN A 47 7.34 -3.77 3.36
N GLY A 48 7.95 -4.69 2.63
CA GLY A 48 9.10 -4.43 1.78
C GLY A 48 10.29 -3.76 2.47
N PHE A 49 10.51 -4.04 3.76
CA PHE A 49 11.68 -3.50 4.45
C PHE A 49 12.96 -3.98 3.79
N SER A 50 13.80 -3.03 3.34
CA SER A 50 15.01 -3.31 2.58
C SER A 50 16.02 -2.16 2.69
N PHE A 51 17.22 -2.37 2.17
CA PHE A 51 18.20 -1.30 1.97
C PHE A 51 18.34 -1.06 0.47
N PHE A 52 18.01 0.14 0.03
CA PHE A 52 17.98 0.50 -1.39
C PHE A 52 18.46 1.92 -1.61
N ASN A 53 19.26 2.14 -2.64
CA ASN A 53 19.80 3.46 -3.01
C ASN A 53 20.46 4.21 -1.83
N GLY A 54 21.17 3.47 -0.95
CA GLY A 54 21.89 4.04 0.19
C GLY A 54 21.02 4.39 1.40
N LYS A 55 19.75 3.99 1.42
CA LYS A 55 18.81 4.23 2.51
C LYS A 55 18.06 2.95 2.92
N TYR A 56 17.63 2.90 4.15
CA TYR A 56 16.64 1.94 4.60
C TYR A 56 15.27 2.36 4.07
N THR A 57 14.60 1.42 3.44
CA THR A 57 13.31 1.60 2.77
C THR A 57 12.26 0.76 3.46
N LEU A 58 11.14 1.36 3.74
CA LEU A 58 9.97 0.71 4.35
C LEU A 58 8.72 1.19 3.64
N PHE A 59 7.77 0.29 3.46
CA PHE A 59 6.42 0.65 3.03
C PHE A 59 5.42 0.27 4.11
N TYR A 60 4.26 0.89 4.09
CA TYR A 60 3.12 0.45 4.88
C TYR A 60 1.83 0.54 4.08
N GLN A 61 0.90 -0.37 4.36
CA GLN A 61 -0.44 -0.27 3.81
C GLN A 61 -1.16 0.93 4.42
N ASN A 62 -1.82 1.70 3.56
CA ASN A 62 -2.63 2.84 3.97
C ASN A 62 -3.95 2.91 3.20
N TRP A 63 -5.01 3.25 3.91
CA TRP A 63 -6.22 3.80 3.33
C TRP A 63 -6.44 5.19 3.96
N PRO A 64 -6.14 6.29 3.22
CA PRO A 64 -6.01 7.62 3.84
C PRO A 64 -7.33 8.28 4.22
N PHE A 65 -8.48 7.72 3.83
CA PHE A 65 -9.77 8.37 3.93
C PHE A 65 -10.59 8.00 5.17
N GLY A 66 -10.01 7.27 6.11
CA GLY A 66 -10.65 6.97 7.39
C GLY A 66 -10.03 5.79 8.15
N ALA A 67 -10.44 5.61 9.40
CA ALA A 67 -9.94 4.57 10.29
C ALA A 67 -10.66 3.23 10.04
N ALA A 68 -10.62 2.73 8.81
CA ALA A 68 -11.22 1.46 8.40
C ALA A 68 -10.40 0.81 7.28
N HIS A 69 -10.59 -0.51 7.10
CA HIS A 69 -10.04 -1.17 5.92
C HIS A 69 -10.82 -0.76 4.67
N GLY A 70 -10.14 -0.19 3.70
CA GLY A 70 -10.69 0.26 2.43
C GLY A 70 -9.77 -0.10 1.25
N LEU A 71 -9.82 0.69 0.20
CA LEU A 71 -9.00 0.53 -1.00
C LEU A 71 -7.55 0.90 -0.67
N LYS A 72 -6.76 -0.11 -0.31
CA LYS A 72 -5.40 0.08 0.22
C LYS A 72 -4.38 0.38 -0.87
N SER A 73 -3.45 1.25 -0.52
CA SER A 73 -2.24 1.60 -1.25
C SER A 73 -1.00 1.34 -0.39
N TRP A 74 0.19 1.53 -0.94
CA TRP A 74 1.43 1.54 -0.18
C TRP A 74 2.01 2.95 -0.12
N VAL A 75 2.33 3.38 1.09
CA VAL A 75 3.09 4.60 1.38
C VAL A 75 4.54 4.23 1.60
N HIS A 76 5.46 5.01 1.03
CA HIS A 76 6.89 4.79 1.10
C HIS A 76 7.54 5.69 2.15
N MET A 77 8.44 5.09 2.93
CA MET A 77 9.25 5.72 3.95
C MET A 77 10.73 5.44 3.71
N GLU A 78 11.58 6.40 3.99
CA GLU A 78 13.03 6.27 3.93
C GLU A 78 13.68 6.68 5.24
N SER A 79 14.81 6.02 5.58
CA SER A 79 15.66 6.39 6.71
C SER A 79 17.14 6.15 6.39
N SER A 80 18.01 6.99 6.92
CA SER A 80 19.47 6.77 6.87
C SER A 80 20.02 6.09 8.13
N ASP A 81 19.23 6.01 9.20
CA ASP A 81 19.72 5.59 10.52
C ASP A 81 18.79 4.59 11.25
N LEU A 82 17.67 4.16 10.62
CA LEU A 82 16.65 3.27 11.20
C LEU A 82 15.86 3.88 12.36
N VAL A 83 16.09 5.13 12.68
CA VAL A 83 15.41 5.84 13.78
C VAL A 83 14.52 6.94 13.22
N HIS A 84 15.04 7.74 12.32
CA HIS A 84 14.34 8.86 11.71
C HIS A 84 13.87 8.47 10.32
N PHE A 85 12.57 8.21 10.19
CA PHE A 85 11.93 7.91 8.92
C PHE A 85 11.24 9.13 8.35
N SER A 86 11.40 9.36 7.06
CA SER A 86 10.71 10.40 6.30
C SER A 86 9.78 9.78 5.28
N GLU A 87 8.52 10.20 5.26
CA GLU A 87 7.55 9.77 4.26
C GLU A 87 7.78 10.49 2.94
N THR A 88 7.93 9.73 1.86
CA THR A 88 8.02 10.27 0.49
C THR A 88 6.67 10.34 -0.21
N GLY A 89 5.67 9.65 0.30
CA GLY A 89 4.29 9.66 -0.20
C GLY A 89 3.78 8.27 -0.61
N THR A 90 2.56 8.24 -1.13
CA THR A 90 1.97 7.03 -1.72
C THR A 90 2.63 6.74 -3.05
N VAL A 91 3.17 5.53 -3.20
CA VAL A 91 3.90 5.12 -4.42
C VAL A 91 3.21 3.97 -5.16
N LEU A 92 2.51 3.09 -4.47
CA LEU A 92 1.82 1.96 -5.08
C LEU A 92 0.32 2.10 -4.90
N TYR A 93 -0.37 2.54 -5.96
CA TYR A 93 -1.82 2.70 -5.98
C TYR A 93 -2.52 1.44 -6.51
N PRO A 94 -3.74 1.13 -6.03
CA PRO A 94 -4.55 0.02 -6.54
C PRO A 94 -5.30 0.43 -7.82
N ASP A 95 -4.57 0.64 -8.91
CA ASP A 95 -5.04 1.26 -10.16
C ASP A 95 -5.09 0.31 -11.37
N THR A 96 -4.88 -1.00 -11.13
CA THR A 96 -5.03 -2.03 -12.16
C THR A 96 -6.19 -2.99 -11.87
N PRO A 97 -6.71 -3.73 -12.86
CA PRO A 97 -7.75 -4.73 -12.63
C PRO A 97 -7.35 -5.85 -11.65
N ASN A 98 -6.05 -6.13 -11.49
CA ASN A 98 -5.56 -7.17 -10.59
C ASN A 98 -5.62 -6.78 -9.11
N GLU A 99 -5.77 -5.50 -8.82
CA GLU A 99 -5.76 -4.93 -7.47
C GLU A 99 -6.86 -3.88 -7.26
N SER A 100 -7.93 -3.97 -8.06
CA SER A 100 -9.06 -3.03 -8.04
C SER A 100 -9.73 -2.86 -6.66
N HIS A 101 -9.44 -3.74 -5.72
CA HIS A 101 -9.92 -3.69 -4.34
C HIS A 101 -8.78 -3.63 -3.30
N GLY A 102 -7.56 -3.32 -3.74
CA GLY A 102 -6.44 -2.97 -2.88
C GLY A 102 -5.12 -3.64 -3.23
N ALA A 103 -4.04 -2.92 -3.00
CA ALA A 103 -2.67 -3.42 -2.92
C ALA A 103 -2.41 -3.89 -1.48
N TYR A 104 -2.39 -5.21 -1.28
CA TYR A 104 -2.20 -5.82 0.03
C TYR A 104 -0.72 -6.09 0.31
N SER A 105 -0.43 -6.72 1.44
CA SER A 105 0.93 -6.91 1.93
C SER A 105 1.83 -7.71 0.99
N GLY A 106 3.12 -7.50 1.16
CA GLY A 106 4.16 -8.16 0.41
C GLY A 106 5.56 -7.79 0.86
N SER A 107 6.54 -8.08 0.04
CA SER A 107 7.96 -7.90 0.30
C SER A 107 8.65 -7.11 -0.80
N ALA A 108 9.90 -6.72 -0.56
CA ALA A 108 10.73 -6.06 -1.55
C ALA A 108 12.15 -6.61 -1.53
N TYR A 109 12.78 -6.65 -2.69
CA TYR A 109 14.16 -7.10 -2.86
C TYR A 109 14.88 -6.30 -3.94
N GLU A 110 16.11 -5.86 -3.67
CA GLU A 110 16.92 -5.12 -4.64
C GLU A 110 17.49 -6.06 -5.70
N VAL A 111 17.25 -5.73 -6.97
CA VAL A 111 17.80 -6.42 -8.13
C VAL A 111 18.29 -5.39 -9.14
N ASN A 112 19.56 -5.45 -9.50
CA ASN A 112 20.15 -4.62 -10.55
C ASN A 112 19.85 -3.11 -10.40
N ASN A 113 20.02 -2.58 -9.19
CA ASN A 113 19.74 -1.18 -8.84
C ASN A 113 18.29 -0.74 -9.02
N LYS A 114 17.36 -1.67 -8.97
CA LYS A 114 15.90 -1.42 -8.84
C LYS A 114 15.38 -2.24 -7.67
N LEU A 115 14.32 -1.77 -7.06
CA LEU A 115 13.63 -2.50 -6.02
C LEU A 115 12.44 -3.26 -6.63
N PHE A 116 12.48 -4.58 -6.57
CA PHE A 116 11.36 -5.42 -6.96
C PHE A 116 10.38 -5.53 -5.79
N LEU A 117 9.13 -5.17 -6.02
CA LEU A 117 8.03 -5.28 -5.08
C LEU A 117 7.18 -6.48 -5.49
N LEU A 118 7.05 -7.47 -4.62
CA LEU A 118 6.14 -8.60 -4.79
C LEU A 118 5.03 -8.47 -3.76
N TYR A 119 3.78 -8.38 -4.19
CA TYR A 119 2.66 -8.08 -3.30
C TYR A 119 1.37 -8.76 -3.77
N THR A 120 0.37 -8.78 -2.88
CA THR A 120 -0.94 -9.33 -3.21
C THR A 120 -1.86 -8.25 -3.75
N GLY A 121 -2.25 -8.37 -5.01
CA GLY A 121 -3.37 -7.61 -5.56
C GLY A 121 -4.70 -8.31 -5.25
N ILE A 122 -5.67 -7.54 -4.79
CA ILE A 122 -7.03 -8.02 -4.54
C ILE A 122 -7.99 -7.42 -5.56
N ALA A 123 -8.61 -8.27 -6.34
CA ALA A 123 -9.85 -8.00 -7.05
C ALA A 123 -11.03 -8.67 -6.34
N ARG A 124 -12.26 -8.20 -6.57
CA ARG A 124 -13.49 -8.83 -6.09
C ARG A 124 -14.49 -8.95 -7.23
N ASP A 125 -15.29 -10.00 -7.17
CA ASP A 125 -16.41 -10.18 -8.09
C ASP A 125 -17.69 -9.47 -7.61
N GLU A 126 -18.79 -9.67 -8.33
CA GLU A 126 -20.10 -9.10 -8.04
C GLU A 126 -20.71 -9.56 -6.70
N ASN A 127 -20.29 -10.72 -6.20
CA ASN A 127 -20.66 -11.25 -4.89
C ASN A 127 -19.70 -10.81 -3.79
N PHE A 128 -18.77 -9.93 -4.11
CA PHE A 128 -17.74 -9.40 -3.22
C PHE A 128 -16.73 -10.45 -2.75
N VAL A 129 -16.63 -11.59 -3.43
CA VAL A 129 -15.62 -12.64 -3.19
C VAL A 129 -14.25 -12.14 -3.63
N ARG A 130 -13.22 -12.40 -2.82
CA ARG A 130 -11.84 -12.02 -3.12
C ARG A 130 -11.21 -12.98 -4.12
N HIS A 131 -10.46 -12.41 -5.08
CA HIS A 131 -9.63 -13.11 -6.04
C HIS A 131 -8.18 -12.62 -5.90
N PRO A 132 -7.42 -13.16 -4.92
CA PRO A 132 -6.04 -12.74 -4.69
C PRO A 132 -5.11 -13.23 -5.80
N LYS A 133 -4.14 -12.39 -6.15
CA LYS A 133 -3.07 -12.71 -7.10
C LYS A 133 -1.77 -12.15 -6.56
N GLN A 134 -0.66 -12.89 -6.72
CA GLN A 134 0.63 -12.30 -6.43
C GLN A 134 1.12 -11.59 -7.69
N ILE A 135 1.31 -10.30 -7.57
CA ILE A 135 1.67 -9.38 -8.65
C ILE A 135 2.94 -8.63 -8.28
N GLY A 136 3.56 -7.99 -9.25
CA GLY A 136 4.84 -7.34 -9.05
C GLY A 136 4.90 -5.93 -9.61
N ALA A 137 5.84 -5.15 -9.07
CA ALA A 137 6.21 -3.85 -9.59
C ALA A 137 7.71 -3.62 -9.40
N TRP A 138 8.26 -2.72 -10.19
CA TRP A 138 9.62 -2.23 -10.04
C TRP A 138 9.59 -0.78 -9.57
N MET A 139 10.40 -0.46 -8.57
CA MET A 139 10.69 0.92 -8.18
C MET A 139 12.13 1.27 -8.60
N ASP A 140 12.29 2.37 -9.31
CA ASP A 140 13.60 2.90 -9.66
C ASP A 140 14.19 3.78 -8.54
N LYS A 141 15.40 4.30 -8.75
CA LYS A 141 16.10 5.15 -7.77
C LYS A 141 15.43 6.50 -7.51
N ASP A 142 14.58 6.92 -8.43
CA ASP A 142 13.83 8.19 -8.34
C ASP A 142 12.46 7.97 -7.68
N GLY A 143 12.12 6.73 -7.32
CA GLY A 143 10.86 6.36 -6.69
C GLY A 143 9.71 6.10 -7.67
N ASN A 144 9.98 6.07 -8.99
CA ASN A 144 8.95 5.78 -9.98
C ASN A 144 8.59 4.29 -9.97
N ILE A 145 7.30 4.00 -10.00
CA ILE A 145 6.77 2.64 -10.03
C ILE A 145 6.40 2.23 -11.46
N SER A 146 6.83 1.03 -11.83
CA SER A 146 6.45 0.36 -13.07
C SER A 146 5.86 -1.00 -12.74
N LYS A 147 4.55 -1.17 -12.92
CA LYS A 147 3.86 -2.43 -12.64
C LYS A 147 4.09 -3.47 -13.72
N ILE A 148 4.15 -4.73 -13.32
CA ILE A 148 4.20 -5.87 -14.20
C ILE A 148 2.77 -6.24 -14.57
N GLU A 149 2.46 -6.34 -15.86
CA GLU A 149 1.08 -6.60 -16.34
C GLU A 149 0.64 -8.03 -16.04
N GLU A 150 1.56 -8.98 -16.13
CA GLU A 150 1.29 -10.39 -15.88
C GLU A 150 1.15 -10.69 -14.38
N ASN A 151 0.23 -11.59 -14.06
CA ASN A 151 0.16 -12.16 -12.72
C ASN A 151 1.30 -13.16 -12.53
N LEU A 152 2.12 -12.92 -11.52
CA LEU A 152 3.29 -13.76 -11.26
C LEU A 152 2.88 -15.13 -10.69
N ILE A 153 1.92 -15.14 -9.74
CA ILE A 153 1.42 -16.37 -9.14
C ILE A 153 -0.10 -16.27 -8.99
N GLN A 154 -0.81 -17.23 -9.55
CA GLN A 154 -2.25 -17.37 -9.42
C GLN A 154 -2.60 -18.16 -8.17
N GLN A 155 -3.74 -17.85 -7.56
CA GLN A 155 -4.28 -18.63 -6.45
C GLN A 155 -4.57 -20.07 -6.92
N PRO A 156 -4.00 -21.10 -6.26
CA PRO A 156 -4.35 -22.48 -6.53
C PRO A 156 -5.81 -22.78 -6.19
N VAL A 157 -6.42 -23.74 -6.90
CA VAL A 157 -7.86 -24.05 -6.77
C VAL A 157 -8.25 -24.67 -5.40
N ASP A 158 -7.30 -25.22 -4.70
CA ASP A 158 -7.46 -25.88 -3.39
C ASP A 158 -7.05 -24.99 -2.20
N VAL A 159 -6.74 -23.72 -2.47
CA VAL A 159 -6.34 -22.73 -1.45
C VAL A 159 -7.44 -21.70 -1.26
N THR A 160 -7.63 -21.26 -0.01
CA THR A 160 -8.63 -20.26 0.35
C THR A 160 -8.28 -18.87 -0.21
N ASP A 161 -9.24 -17.94 -0.17
CA ASP A 161 -9.07 -16.53 -0.54
C ASP A 161 -8.13 -15.73 0.39
N HIS A 162 -7.49 -16.41 1.36
CA HIS A 162 -6.40 -15.91 2.18
C HIS A 162 -4.99 -16.19 1.60
N PHE A 163 -4.90 -16.49 0.30
CA PHE A 163 -3.66 -16.60 -0.46
C PHE A 163 -3.02 -15.21 -0.65
N ARG A 164 -2.13 -14.82 0.28
CA ARG A 164 -1.59 -13.44 0.34
C ARG A 164 -0.24 -13.38 1.06
N ASP A 165 0.33 -12.15 1.13
CA ASP A 165 1.54 -11.78 1.88
C ASP A 165 2.79 -12.52 1.39
N PRO A 166 3.13 -12.43 0.06
CA PRO A 166 4.27 -13.14 -0.49
C PRO A 166 5.59 -12.60 0.05
N GLN A 167 6.55 -13.50 0.23
CA GLN A 167 7.93 -13.19 0.62
C GLN A 167 8.90 -13.59 -0.49
N ILE A 168 9.94 -12.77 -0.69
CA ILE A 168 11.07 -13.02 -1.59
C ILE A 168 12.26 -13.48 -0.75
#